data_9d656383c57d82f778778fec89a08503
#
_entry.id   9d656383c57d82f778778fec89a08503
#
_cell.length_a   1.000
_cell.length_b   1.000
_cell.length_c   1.000
_cell.angle_alpha   90.00
_cell.angle_beta   90.00
_cell.angle_gamma   90.00
#
_symmetry.space_group_name_H-M   'P 1'
#
loop_
_entity.id
_entity.type
_entity.pdbx_description
1 polymer ?
#
loop_
_entity_poly.entity_id
_entity_poly.type
_entity_poly.pdbx_seq_one_letter_code
_entity_poly.pdbx_strand_id
1 'polypeptide(L)'
;PQYYASAGIAGELSNFLQIGIGYTLPFQVFAAQWIDPAALKAELDSYDLPGVAFRTIVYKPFSGSQAGKLVKGVQYFFTDYEKASITEVQFRVLQAIARLYPDRRAFEAATAVGAFDKVCGTNYVREAFGRRYEFDDISQYWHSDAERFREMSKKYWLY
;
A
#
# COMPACT_ATOMS: atom_id res chain seq x y z
N PRO A 1 5.74 -11.42 8.39
CA PRO A 1 6.30 -10.07 8.59
C PRO A 1 6.41 -9.25 7.31
N GLN A 2 6.74 -9.87 6.16
CA GLN A 2 7.00 -9.19 4.87
C GLN A 2 5.81 -8.39 4.36
N TYR A 3 4.59 -8.91 4.47
CA TYR A 3 3.37 -8.21 4.05
C TYR A 3 3.07 -6.95 4.88
N TYR A 4 3.53 -6.87 6.12
CA TYR A 4 3.37 -5.64 6.91
C TYR A 4 4.09 -4.45 6.27
N ALA A 5 5.31 -4.64 5.78
CA ALA A 5 6.10 -3.60 5.15
C ALA A 5 5.46 -3.05 3.85
N SER A 6 4.65 -3.87 3.18
CA SER A 6 4.02 -3.51 1.90
C SER A 6 2.64 -2.87 2.01
N ALA A 7 2.03 -2.84 3.21
CA ALA A 7 0.68 -2.30 3.40
C ALA A 7 0.53 -1.45 4.67
N GLY A 8 1.46 -1.57 5.63
CA GLY A 8 1.33 -0.97 6.96
C GLY A 8 1.21 0.55 6.94
N ILE A 9 1.99 1.24 6.10
CA ILE A 9 1.95 2.69 6.00
C ILE A 9 0.60 3.16 5.43
N ALA A 10 0.11 2.52 4.37
CA ALA A 10 -1.21 2.82 3.80
C ALA A 10 -2.35 2.53 4.79
N GLY A 11 -2.16 1.54 5.67
CA GLY A 11 -3.11 1.22 6.72
C GLY A 11 -3.28 2.32 7.78
N GLU A 12 -2.32 3.22 7.90
CA GLU A 12 -2.39 4.39 8.80
C GLU A 12 -3.26 5.53 8.26
N LEU A 13 -3.73 5.43 7.00
CA LEU A 13 -4.73 6.33 6.44
C LEU A 13 -6.13 5.92 6.92
N SER A 14 -6.53 6.50 8.05
CA SER A 14 -7.75 6.12 8.78
C SER A 14 -8.98 6.00 7.88
N ASN A 15 -9.61 4.84 7.91
CA ASN A 15 -10.86 4.51 7.20
C ASN A 15 -10.82 4.61 5.67
N PHE A 16 -9.65 4.81 5.07
CA PHE A 16 -9.54 4.92 3.62
C PHE A 16 -9.60 3.54 2.96
N LEU A 17 -8.71 2.63 3.34
CA LEU A 17 -8.65 1.27 2.81
C LEU A 17 -8.69 0.22 3.92
N GLN A 18 -9.21 -0.96 3.58
CA GLN A 18 -8.99 -2.19 4.32
C GLN A 18 -7.73 -2.87 3.82
N ILE A 19 -6.82 -3.17 4.73
CA ILE A 19 -5.57 -3.89 4.45
C ILE A 19 -5.59 -5.33 4.98
N GLY A 20 -6.80 -5.88 5.20
CA GLY A 20 -7.01 -7.26 5.67
C GLY A 20 -7.01 -7.43 7.19
N ILE A 21 -6.85 -6.38 7.99
CA ILE A 21 -7.04 -6.43 9.44
C ILE A 21 -8.52 -6.73 9.72
N GLY A 22 -8.77 -7.72 10.58
CA GLY A 22 -10.13 -8.22 10.80
C GLY A 22 -10.60 -9.21 9.73
N TYR A 23 -9.66 -9.84 9.02
CA TYR A 23 -9.87 -10.94 8.08
C TYR A 23 -8.69 -11.91 8.13
N THR A 24 -8.78 -13.06 7.46
CA THR A 24 -7.75 -14.12 7.46
C THR A 24 -6.47 -13.79 6.66
N LEU A 25 -6.45 -12.64 5.96
CA LEU A 25 -5.36 -12.19 5.10
C LEU A 25 -4.81 -10.81 5.55
N PRO A 26 -4.32 -10.67 6.81
CA PRO A 26 -3.82 -9.40 7.29
C PRO A 26 -2.64 -8.92 6.45
N PHE A 27 -2.67 -7.64 6.06
CA PHE A 27 -1.65 -6.97 5.24
C PHE A 27 -1.46 -7.53 3.82
N GLN A 28 -2.39 -8.37 3.31
CA GLN A 28 -2.26 -9.01 2.00
C GLN A 28 -3.27 -8.48 0.98
N VAL A 29 -4.08 -7.52 1.35
CA VAL A 29 -5.16 -6.99 0.52
C VAL A 29 -5.24 -5.48 0.61
N PHE A 30 -5.77 -4.87 -0.46
CA PHE A 30 -6.22 -3.48 -0.47
C PHE A 30 -7.66 -3.46 -0.99
N ALA A 31 -8.60 -3.05 -0.15
CA ALA A 31 -10.01 -3.13 -0.47
C ALA A 31 -10.83 -1.98 0.14
N ALA A 32 -11.94 -1.65 -0.51
CA ALA A 32 -12.97 -0.76 0.00
C ALA A 32 -14.33 -1.11 -0.60
N GLN A 33 -15.44 -0.58 -0.06
CA GLN A 33 -16.78 -0.85 -0.60
C GLN A 33 -16.98 -0.31 -2.02
N TRP A 34 -16.32 0.80 -2.34
CA TRP A 34 -16.46 1.57 -3.57
C TRP A 34 -15.49 1.15 -4.69
N ILE A 35 -14.55 0.25 -4.43
CA ILE A 35 -13.58 -0.19 -5.44
C ILE A 35 -14.24 -1.18 -6.41
N ASP A 36 -13.97 -1.00 -7.72
CA ASP A 36 -14.11 -2.04 -8.72
C ASP A 36 -12.83 -2.88 -8.73
N PRO A 37 -12.88 -4.16 -8.31
CA PRO A 37 -11.69 -4.98 -8.18
C PRO A 37 -11.05 -5.33 -9.52
N ALA A 38 -11.84 -5.41 -10.61
CA ALA A 38 -11.31 -5.71 -11.94
C ALA A 38 -10.56 -4.51 -12.52
N ALA A 39 -11.11 -3.30 -12.37
CA ALA A 39 -10.47 -2.07 -12.79
C ALA A 39 -9.16 -1.82 -12.02
N LEU A 40 -9.18 -1.99 -10.68
CA LEU A 40 -7.98 -1.81 -9.86
C LEU A 40 -6.90 -2.83 -10.21
N LYS A 41 -7.28 -4.11 -10.43
CA LYS A 41 -6.33 -5.14 -10.85
C LYS A 41 -5.71 -4.80 -12.21
N ALA A 42 -6.52 -4.41 -13.20
CA ALA A 42 -6.03 -4.07 -14.54
C ALA A 42 -5.04 -2.90 -14.52
N GLU A 43 -5.34 -1.86 -13.73
CA GLU A 43 -4.42 -0.72 -13.55
C GLU A 43 -3.11 -1.15 -12.91
N LEU A 44 -3.15 -1.96 -11.84
CA LEU A 44 -1.95 -2.46 -11.15
C LEU A 44 -1.13 -3.41 -12.03
N ASP A 45 -1.77 -4.28 -12.81
CA ASP A 45 -1.08 -5.16 -13.76
C ASP A 45 -0.34 -4.34 -14.84
N SER A 46 -0.86 -3.18 -15.23
CA SER A 46 -0.22 -2.31 -16.22
C SER A 46 1.11 -1.70 -15.75
N TYR A 47 1.37 -1.70 -14.45
CA TYR A 47 2.65 -1.21 -13.89
C TYR A 47 3.79 -2.22 -13.99
N ASP A 48 3.49 -3.48 -14.32
CA ASP A 48 4.45 -4.58 -14.47
C ASP A 48 5.47 -4.65 -13.30
N LEU A 49 4.95 -4.64 -12.06
CA LEU A 49 5.78 -4.60 -10.86
C LEU A 49 6.59 -5.88 -10.70
N PRO A 50 7.92 -5.83 -10.73
CA PRO A 50 8.74 -7.03 -10.65
C PRO A 50 8.48 -7.84 -9.38
N GLY A 51 8.25 -9.14 -9.51
CA GLY A 51 8.06 -10.05 -8.39
C GLY A 51 6.75 -9.87 -7.61
N VAL A 52 5.78 -9.13 -8.16
CA VAL A 52 4.47 -8.91 -7.55
C VAL A 52 3.36 -9.34 -8.51
N ALA A 53 2.33 -10.01 -8.00
CA ALA A 53 1.14 -10.38 -8.76
C ALA A 53 -0.12 -10.00 -8.00
N PHE A 54 -1.20 -9.71 -8.72
CA PHE A 54 -2.48 -9.29 -8.15
C PHE A 54 -3.62 -10.24 -8.59
N ARG A 55 -4.57 -10.46 -7.68
CA ARG A 55 -5.87 -11.04 -8.00
C ARG A 55 -6.99 -10.24 -7.38
N THR A 56 -8.18 -10.30 -7.95
CA THR A 56 -9.38 -9.70 -7.35
C THR A 56 -9.78 -10.45 -6.09
N ILE A 57 -10.33 -9.70 -5.11
CA ILE A 57 -10.90 -10.27 -3.88
C ILE A 57 -12.17 -9.52 -3.51
N VAL A 58 -13.11 -10.28 -2.94
CA VAL A 58 -14.33 -9.75 -2.30
C VAL A 58 -14.51 -10.47 -0.97
N TYR A 59 -14.66 -9.72 0.14
CA TYR A 59 -14.78 -10.32 1.47
C TYR A 59 -15.54 -9.42 2.45
N LYS A 60 -15.87 -9.96 3.62
CA LYS A 60 -16.43 -9.22 4.75
C LYS A 60 -15.48 -9.32 5.93
N PRO A 61 -14.88 -8.21 6.38
CA PRO A 61 -14.11 -8.21 7.63
C PRO A 61 -15.03 -8.58 8.81
N PHE A 62 -14.50 -9.31 9.78
CA PHE A 62 -15.26 -9.64 11.01
C PHE A 62 -15.03 -8.62 12.13
N SER A 63 -14.03 -7.73 12.00
CA SER A 63 -13.76 -6.66 12.97
C SER A 63 -13.31 -5.37 12.28
N GLY A 64 -13.14 -4.29 13.06
CA GLY A 64 -12.77 -2.97 12.57
C GLY A 64 -13.92 -2.15 12.01
N SER A 65 -13.63 -0.99 11.46
CA SER A 65 -14.63 0.01 10.98
C SER A 65 -15.51 -0.49 9.81
N GLN A 66 -15.06 -1.53 9.11
CA GLN A 66 -15.78 -2.14 7.99
C GLN A 66 -16.38 -3.52 8.33
N ALA A 67 -16.46 -3.88 9.63
CA ALA A 67 -17.00 -5.17 10.06
C ALA A 67 -18.37 -5.45 9.46
N GLY A 68 -18.55 -6.62 8.88
CA GLY A 68 -19.80 -7.08 8.25
C GLY A 68 -20.13 -6.43 6.90
N LYS A 69 -19.40 -5.41 6.46
CA LYS A 69 -19.61 -4.78 5.16
C LYS A 69 -18.85 -5.52 4.04
N LEU A 70 -19.47 -5.60 2.87
CA LEU A 70 -18.81 -6.20 1.70
C LEU A 70 -17.77 -5.22 1.15
N VAL A 71 -16.49 -5.59 1.22
CA VAL A 71 -15.38 -4.83 0.62
C VAL A 71 -14.80 -5.59 -0.57
N LYS A 72 -14.32 -4.85 -1.55
CA LYS A 72 -13.84 -5.35 -2.83
C LYS A 72 -12.49 -4.70 -3.15
N GLY A 73 -11.62 -5.41 -3.82
CA GLY A 73 -10.32 -4.88 -4.19
C GLY A 73 -9.38 -5.95 -4.72
N VAL A 74 -8.11 -5.85 -4.34
CA VAL A 74 -7.07 -6.78 -4.77
C VAL A 74 -6.39 -7.45 -3.59
N GLN A 75 -6.06 -8.73 -3.77
CA GLN A 75 -5.01 -9.41 -3.01
C GLN A 75 -3.75 -9.41 -3.84
N TYR A 76 -2.60 -9.21 -3.20
CA TYR A 76 -1.30 -9.28 -3.86
C TYR A 76 -0.43 -10.37 -3.27
N PHE A 77 0.53 -10.83 -4.08
CA PHE A 77 1.46 -11.90 -3.76
C PHE A 77 2.86 -11.48 -4.18
N PHE A 78 3.85 -11.83 -3.40
CA PHE A 78 5.24 -11.77 -3.81
C PHE A 78 5.61 -13.09 -4.49
N THR A 79 5.79 -13.05 -5.81
CA THR A 79 6.21 -14.19 -6.63
C THR A 79 7.72 -14.33 -6.69
N ASP A 80 8.44 -13.23 -6.44
CA ASP A 80 9.89 -13.18 -6.35
C ASP A 80 10.29 -12.05 -5.38
N TYR A 81 10.73 -12.41 -4.18
CA TYR A 81 11.11 -11.44 -3.14
C TYR A 81 12.39 -10.68 -3.45
N GLU A 82 13.29 -11.24 -4.25
CA GLU A 82 14.55 -10.59 -4.60
C GLU A 82 14.33 -9.44 -5.60
N LYS A 83 13.30 -9.56 -6.43
CA LYS A 83 12.94 -8.54 -7.41
C LYS A 83 11.93 -7.54 -6.92
N ALA A 84 11.13 -7.92 -5.91
CA ALA A 84 10.02 -7.10 -5.46
C ALA A 84 10.48 -5.89 -4.62
N SER A 85 10.08 -4.70 -5.02
CA SER A 85 10.19 -3.49 -4.21
C SER A 85 9.06 -3.46 -3.18
N ILE A 86 9.20 -4.26 -2.10
CA ILE A 86 8.13 -4.59 -1.15
C ILE A 86 7.42 -3.35 -0.61
N THR A 87 8.17 -2.32 -0.20
CA THR A 87 7.60 -1.11 0.41
C THR A 87 6.93 -0.18 -0.58
N GLU A 88 7.20 -0.32 -1.88
CA GLU A 88 6.55 0.48 -2.94
C GLU A 88 5.12 0.06 -3.22
N VAL A 89 4.76 -1.22 -3.01
CA VAL A 89 3.45 -1.79 -3.40
C VAL A 89 2.31 -0.91 -2.93
N GLN A 90 2.35 -0.43 -1.69
CA GLN A 90 1.30 0.42 -1.13
C GLN A 90 1.17 1.77 -1.86
N PHE A 91 2.27 2.38 -2.27
CA PHE A 91 2.23 3.64 -3.03
C PHE A 91 1.71 3.42 -4.45
N ARG A 92 2.09 2.32 -5.10
CA ARG A 92 1.55 1.96 -6.42
C ARG A 92 0.04 1.68 -6.35
N VAL A 93 -0.45 1.08 -5.27
CA VAL A 93 -1.90 0.93 -5.04
C VAL A 93 -2.58 2.29 -4.83
N LEU A 94 -2.01 3.18 -4.01
CA LEU A 94 -2.56 4.53 -3.82
C LEU A 94 -2.55 5.35 -5.12
N GLN A 95 -1.52 5.19 -5.96
CA GLN A 95 -1.42 5.78 -7.30
C GLN A 95 -2.53 5.27 -8.21
N ALA A 96 -2.72 3.95 -8.31
CA ALA A 96 -3.78 3.33 -9.11
C ALA A 96 -5.18 3.80 -8.66
N ILE A 97 -5.40 3.88 -7.36
CA ILE A 97 -6.66 4.39 -6.79
C ILE A 97 -6.87 5.85 -7.16
N ALA A 98 -5.87 6.70 -7.05
CA ALA A 98 -6.00 8.13 -7.38
C ALA A 98 -6.31 8.35 -8.87
N ARG A 99 -5.77 7.50 -9.76
CA ARG A 99 -6.07 7.53 -11.20
C ARG A 99 -7.49 7.08 -11.52
N LEU A 100 -7.93 5.97 -10.91
CA LEU A 100 -9.26 5.40 -11.14
C LEU A 100 -10.39 6.18 -10.46
N TYR A 101 -10.09 6.79 -9.31
CA TYR A 101 -11.06 7.47 -8.45
C TYR A 101 -10.55 8.85 -8.03
N PRO A 102 -10.48 9.82 -8.95
CA PRO A 102 -9.90 11.14 -8.66
C PRO A 102 -10.60 11.90 -7.54
N ASP A 103 -11.90 11.62 -7.30
CA ASP A 103 -12.68 12.20 -6.20
C ASP A 103 -12.46 11.47 -4.85
N ARG A 104 -11.61 10.45 -4.81
CA ARG A 104 -11.32 9.63 -3.62
C ARG A 104 -9.82 9.44 -3.45
N ARG A 105 -9.08 10.52 -3.55
CA ARG A 105 -7.63 10.50 -3.32
C ARG A 105 -7.35 10.32 -1.84
N ALA A 106 -6.32 9.55 -1.51
CA ALA A 106 -6.10 9.00 -0.18
C ALA A 106 -5.97 10.06 0.92
N PHE A 107 -5.18 11.10 0.69
CA PHE A 107 -4.91 12.10 1.72
C PHE A 107 -6.03 13.11 1.91
N GLU A 108 -6.85 13.31 0.89
CA GLU A 108 -8.05 14.15 0.94
C GLU A 108 -9.26 13.40 1.50
N ALA A 109 -9.31 12.08 1.27
CA ALA A 109 -10.43 11.23 1.69
C ALA A 109 -10.25 10.61 3.08
N ALA A 110 -9.01 10.46 3.56
CA ALA A 110 -8.73 9.93 4.89
C ALA A 110 -9.18 10.89 5.98
N THR A 111 -9.75 10.37 7.06
CA THR A 111 -10.21 11.19 8.20
C THR A 111 -9.05 11.72 9.04
N ALA A 112 -7.88 11.12 8.97
CA ALA A 112 -6.65 11.57 9.60
C ALA A 112 -5.43 11.04 8.84
N VAL A 113 -4.40 11.87 8.70
CA VAL A 113 -3.14 11.54 8.00
C VAL A 113 -1.91 11.62 8.90
N GLY A 114 -2.06 12.09 10.14
CA GLY A 114 -0.93 12.27 11.05
C GLY A 114 -0.20 10.98 11.44
N ALA A 115 -0.88 9.84 11.46
CA ALA A 115 -0.28 8.53 11.70
C ALA A 115 0.60 8.10 10.51
N PHE A 116 0.16 8.39 9.28
CA PHE A 116 0.95 8.16 8.07
C PHE A 116 2.28 8.91 8.12
N ASP A 117 2.26 10.22 8.45
CA ASP A 117 3.47 11.05 8.58
C ASP A 117 4.41 10.51 9.66
N LYS A 118 3.86 10.05 10.80
CA LYS A 118 4.66 9.46 11.90
C LYS A 118 5.37 8.19 11.48
N VAL A 119 4.70 7.32 10.75
CA VAL A 119 5.29 6.05 10.27
C VAL A 119 6.32 6.28 9.17
N CYS A 120 6.08 7.27 8.31
CA CYS A 120 7.08 7.71 7.33
C CYS A 120 8.27 8.46 7.97
N GLY A 121 8.16 8.90 9.22
CA GLY A 121 9.15 9.74 9.90
C GLY A 121 9.23 11.17 9.39
N THR A 122 8.35 11.57 8.48
CA THR A 122 8.32 12.88 7.83
C THR A 122 6.97 13.12 7.15
N ASN A 123 6.57 14.38 7.00
CA ASN A 123 5.44 14.79 6.17
C ASN A 123 5.81 14.92 4.69
N TYR A 124 7.11 14.95 4.35
CA TYR A 124 7.61 15.14 2.99
C TYR A 124 7.01 14.11 2.01
N VAL A 125 6.97 12.84 2.40
CA VAL A 125 6.42 11.76 1.56
C VAL A 125 4.98 12.05 1.18
N ARG A 126 4.14 12.42 2.15
CA ARG A 126 2.74 12.77 1.90
C ARG A 126 2.61 14.01 1.02
N GLU A 127 3.39 15.05 1.29
CA GLU A 127 3.32 16.31 0.57
C GLU A 127 3.82 16.18 -0.88
N ALA A 128 4.90 15.44 -1.11
CA ALA A 128 5.44 15.24 -2.45
C ALA A 128 4.56 14.28 -3.26
N PHE A 129 4.27 13.08 -2.73
CA PHE A 129 3.43 12.09 -3.39
C PHE A 129 2.00 12.60 -3.60
N GLY A 130 1.41 13.29 -2.62
CA GLY A 130 0.03 13.77 -2.66
C GLY A 130 -0.26 14.82 -3.74
N ARG A 131 0.76 15.46 -4.31
CA ARG A 131 0.55 16.44 -5.39
C ARG A 131 -0.05 15.80 -6.63
N ARG A 132 0.51 14.68 -7.06
CA ARG A 132 0.11 13.98 -8.29
C ARG A 132 -0.29 12.53 -8.08
N TYR A 133 0.03 11.96 -6.91
CA TYR A 133 -0.07 10.53 -6.61
C TYR A 133 0.75 9.68 -7.58
N GLU A 134 1.96 10.14 -7.92
CA GLU A 134 2.93 9.40 -8.71
C GLU A 134 4.09 8.96 -7.80
N PHE A 135 4.38 7.64 -7.74
CA PHE A 135 5.47 7.14 -6.90
C PHE A 135 6.83 7.73 -7.30
N ASP A 136 6.99 8.02 -8.58
CA ASP A 136 8.23 8.59 -9.11
C ASP A 136 8.59 9.95 -8.48
N ASP A 137 7.60 10.70 -7.95
CA ASP A 137 7.83 11.96 -7.24
C ASP A 137 8.57 11.79 -5.91
N ILE A 138 8.54 10.59 -5.33
CA ILE A 138 9.18 10.27 -4.05
C ILE A 138 10.25 9.18 -4.17
N SER A 139 10.37 8.51 -5.30
CA SER A 139 11.20 7.30 -5.45
C SER A 139 12.64 7.52 -5.04
N GLN A 140 13.27 8.61 -5.47
CA GLN A 140 14.64 8.95 -5.12
C GLN A 140 14.82 9.15 -3.61
N TYR A 141 13.90 9.88 -2.97
CA TYR A 141 13.91 10.09 -1.52
C TYR A 141 13.66 8.77 -0.79
N TRP A 142 12.68 7.98 -1.23
CA TRP A 142 12.29 6.71 -0.61
C TRP A 142 13.42 5.70 -0.55
N HIS A 143 14.30 5.68 -1.55
CA HIS A 143 15.43 4.75 -1.63
C HIS A 143 16.76 5.35 -1.18
N SER A 144 16.83 6.63 -0.82
CA SER A 144 18.08 7.37 -0.60
C SER A 144 19.03 6.72 0.41
N ASP A 145 18.51 6.08 1.46
CA ASP A 145 19.28 5.48 2.55
C ASP A 145 19.33 3.94 2.51
N ALA A 146 18.65 3.31 1.56
CA ALA A 146 18.47 1.86 1.53
C ALA A 146 19.80 1.08 1.51
N GLU A 147 20.72 1.49 0.66
CA GLU A 147 22.04 0.86 0.52
C GLU A 147 22.91 1.07 1.77
N ARG A 148 22.95 2.28 2.28
CA ARG A 148 23.66 2.60 3.52
C ARG A 148 23.10 1.79 4.71
N PHE A 149 21.78 1.68 4.82
CA PHE A 149 21.16 0.88 5.87
C PHE A 149 21.45 -0.61 5.70
N ARG A 150 21.41 -1.12 4.48
CA ARG A 150 21.76 -2.51 4.18
C ARG A 150 23.17 -2.85 4.65
N GLU A 151 24.15 -2.03 4.32
CA GLU A 151 25.53 -2.24 4.74
C GLU A 151 25.70 -2.17 6.27
N MET A 152 25.06 -1.18 6.89
CA MET A 152 25.12 -0.99 8.34
C MET A 152 24.45 -2.14 9.11
N SER A 153 23.36 -2.70 8.58
CA SER A 153 22.56 -3.74 9.23
C SER A 153 23.14 -5.16 9.09
N LYS A 154 24.02 -5.41 8.09
CA LYS A 154 24.59 -6.76 7.84
C LYS A 154 25.17 -7.44 9.08
N LYS A 155 25.84 -6.68 9.96
CA LYS A 155 26.44 -7.21 11.21
C LYS A 155 25.41 -7.73 12.22
N TYR A 156 24.13 -7.42 12.04
CA TYR A 156 23.05 -7.86 12.91
C TYR A 156 22.21 -9.00 12.30
N TRP A 157 22.51 -9.42 11.05
CA TRP A 157 21.78 -10.50 10.43
C TRP A 157 22.17 -11.83 11.06
N LEU A 158 21.16 -12.62 11.41
CA LEU A 158 21.35 -13.92 12.05
C LEU A 158 21.42 -15.06 11.04
N TYR A 159 21.03 -14.82 9.79
CA TYR A 159 20.98 -15.77 8.68
C TYR A 159 20.96 -15.02 7.35
#